data_b135cf8b76935a64c0f5aa09216dded7
#
_entry.id   b135cf8b76935a64c0f5aa09216dded7
#
_cell.length_a   1.000
_cell.length_b   1.000
_cell.length_c   1.000
_cell.angle_alpha   90.00
_cell.angle_beta   90.00
_cell.angle_gamma   90.00
#
_symmetry.space_group_name_H-M   'P 1'
#
loop_
_entity.id
_entity.type
_entity.pdbx_description
1 polymer ?
#
loop_
_entity_poly.entity_id
_entity_poly.type
_entity_poly.pdbx_seq_one_letter_code
_entity_poly.pdbx_strand_id
1 'polypeptide(L)'
;SAASDVYKRQEVNQENSNKNPVINSTQRDYMAGEVSKDLSKRVLLPNEIIRAHEEGIIHFHDSDYFAQREHNCDLINLEDMLQNGTVISETLIEKPHSFFTACNVTTQIVAQVASNQYGGQSFTLAHLAPFVDISRKKLRKNVVKERKVIGESMDDAIIDKITEMRLYDEIKQGIQTIQYQLVTLMTCNGQAPFVTVFMYLDEVPEGQTRDDLALVIEEVLKQRIQGVKNEKGVWITPAFPKLIYALDDDNITPDSKYWHLTELAAKCTAKRRLYLSESDER
;
A
#
# COMPACT_ATOMS: atom_id res chain seq x y z
N SER A 1 -5.13 -34.58 10.73
CA SER A 1 -3.99 -35.51 10.99
C SER A 1 -2.85 -34.74 11.60
N ALA A 2 -1.95 -35.37 12.35
CA ALA A 2 -0.81 -34.68 12.99
C ALA A 2 0.08 -33.92 12.01
N ALA A 3 0.23 -34.38 10.78
CA ALA A 3 0.95 -33.67 9.72
C ALA A 3 0.26 -32.35 9.33
N SER A 4 -1.07 -32.32 9.23
CA SER A 4 -1.85 -31.12 8.99
C SER A 4 -1.69 -30.09 10.12
N ASP A 5 -1.60 -30.53 11.37
CA ASP A 5 -1.45 -29.64 12.53
C ASP A 5 -0.02 -29.09 12.66
N VAL A 6 0.98 -29.85 12.22
CA VAL A 6 2.38 -29.40 12.16
C VAL A 6 2.54 -28.34 11.05
N TYR A 7 1.95 -28.54 9.88
CA TYR A 7 1.96 -27.56 8.79
C TYR A 7 1.26 -26.25 9.19
N LYS A 8 0.09 -26.35 9.81
CA LYS A 8 -0.62 -25.17 10.33
C LYS A 8 0.22 -24.38 11.34
N ARG A 9 0.97 -25.07 12.21
CA ARG A 9 1.86 -24.41 13.17
C ARG A 9 3.08 -23.77 12.51
N GLN A 10 3.60 -24.33 11.43
CA GLN A 10 4.72 -23.74 10.69
C GLN A 10 4.31 -22.47 9.96
N GLU A 11 3.11 -22.40 9.37
CA GLU A 11 2.59 -21.16 8.77
C GLU A 11 2.36 -20.06 9.82
N VAL A 12 1.95 -20.40 11.05
CA VAL A 12 1.79 -19.44 12.16
C VAL A 12 3.11 -18.80 12.58
N ASN A 13 4.19 -19.55 12.51
CA ASN A 13 5.50 -19.12 13.02
C ASN A 13 6.38 -18.48 11.95
N GLN A 14 5.91 -18.37 10.70
CA GLN A 14 6.65 -17.63 9.68
C GLN A 14 6.53 -16.14 9.95
N GLU A 15 7.65 -15.46 10.18
CA GLU A 15 7.72 -14.03 10.48
C GLU A 15 7.06 -13.14 9.40
N ASN A 16 6.85 -13.65 8.19
CA ASN A 16 6.23 -12.98 7.06
C ASN A 16 4.83 -13.52 6.71
N SER A 17 4.26 -14.42 7.50
CA SER A 17 2.92 -14.93 7.21
C SER A 17 1.87 -13.90 7.59
N ASN A 18 1.13 -13.42 6.59
CA ASN A 18 -0.04 -12.57 6.79
C ASN A 18 -1.30 -13.37 7.08
N LYS A 19 -1.19 -14.71 7.05
CA LYS A 19 -2.31 -15.65 7.24
C LYS A 19 -2.42 -16.04 8.71
N ASN A 20 -3.62 -15.90 9.25
CA ASN A 20 -3.93 -16.44 10.58
C ASN A 20 -4.60 -17.81 10.43
N PRO A 21 -3.96 -18.91 10.87
CA PRO A 21 -4.45 -20.28 10.64
C PRO A 21 -5.73 -20.61 11.42
N VAL A 22 -6.12 -19.79 12.39
CA VAL A 22 -7.37 -19.97 13.15
C VAL A 22 -8.59 -19.49 12.35
N ILE A 23 -8.38 -18.70 11.29
CA ILE A 23 -9.45 -18.13 10.48
C ILE A 23 -9.94 -19.15 9.46
N ASN A 24 -11.26 -19.31 9.36
CA ASN A 24 -11.89 -20.28 8.46
C ASN A 24 -11.52 -20.10 6.99
N SER A 25 -11.40 -18.86 6.50
CA SER A 25 -10.97 -18.60 5.12
C SER A 25 -9.53 -19.06 4.86
N THR A 26 -8.62 -18.85 5.81
CA THR A 26 -7.24 -19.37 5.72
C THR A 26 -7.21 -20.89 5.68
N GLN A 27 -8.05 -21.56 6.47
CA GLN A 27 -8.14 -23.02 6.46
C GLN A 27 -8.69 -23.54 5.12
N ARG A 28 -9.69 -22.86 4.56
CA ARG A 28 -10.22 -23.23 3.23
C ARG A 28 -9.20 -23.02 2.12
N ASP A 29 -8.47 -21.92 2.14
CA ASP A 29 -7.40 -21.63 1.20
C ASP A 29 -6.29 -22.70 1.25
N TYR A 30 -5.88 -23.10 2.45
CA TYR A 30 -4.93 -24.18 2.62
C TYR A 30 -5.44 -25.52 2.04
N MET A 31 -6.69 -25.88 2.31
CA MET A 31 -7.28 -27.10 1.74
C MET A 31 -7.36 -27.03 0.21
N ALA A 32 -7.72 -25.88 -0.34
CA ALA A 32 -7.75 -25.65 -1.79
C ALA A 32 -6.35 -25.78 -2.39
N GLY A 33 -5.33 -25.25 -1.73
CA GLY A 33 -3.92 -25.37 -2.12
C GLY A 33 -3.46 -26.83 -2.17
N GLU A 34 -3.79 -27.64 -1.19
CA GLU A 34 -3.44 -29.09 -1.18
C GLU A 34 -4.14 -29.85 -2.33
N VAL A 35 -5.39 -29.50 -2.65
CA VAL A 35 -6.09 -30.06 -3.81
C VAL A 35 -5.43 -29.58 -5.12
N SER A 36 -5.05 -28.31 -5.22
CA SER A 36 -4.33 -27.77 -6.38
C SER A 36 -2.99 -28.45 -6.60
N LYS A 37 -2.19 -28.69 -5.55
CA LYS A 37 -0.93 -29.44 -5.63
C LYS A 37 -1.14 -30.86 -6.20
N ASP A 38 -2.13 -31.55 -5.69
CA ASP A 38 -2.45 -32.90 -6.13
C ASP A 38 -2.92 -32.92 -7.60
N LEU A 39 -3.82 -32.01 -7.98
CA LEU A 39 -4.29 -31.85 -9.36
C LEU A 39 -3.15 -31.48 -10.32
N SER A 40 -2.27 -30.56 -9.91
CA SER A 40 -1.10 -30.16 -10.69
C SER A 40 -0.20 -31.33 -10.98
N LYS A 41 0.07 -32.17 -10.00
CA LYS A 41 0.92 -33.35 -10.15
C LYS A 41 0.27 -34.47 -10.97
N ARG A 42 -1.03 -34.70 -10.82
CA ARG A 42 -1.68 -35.83 -11.50
C ARG A 42 -2.14 -35.53 -12.93
N VAL A 43 -2.46 -34.27 -13.23
CA VAL A 43 -3.20 -33.94 -14.45
C VAL A 43 -2.56 -32.83 -15.28
N LEU A 44 -2.01 -31.80 -14.62
CA LEU A 44 -1.65 -30.57 -15.32
C LEU A 44 -0.20 -30.53 -15.76
N LEU A 45 0.73 -31.09 -14.99
CA LEU A 45 2.14 -31.04 -15.28
C LEU A 45 2.60 -32.29 -16.06
N PRO A 46 3.58 -32.15 -17.00
CA PRO A 46 4.24 -33.27 -17.64
C PRO A 46 4.93 -34.18 -16.62
N ASN A 47 4.91 -35.48 -16.87
CA ASN A 47 5.50 -36.46 -15.95
C ASN A 47 6.98 -36.26 -15.69
N GLU A 48 7.74 -35.75 -16.66
CA GLU A 48 9.16 -35.43 -16.52
C GLU A 48 9.39 -34.27 -15.53
N ILE A 49 8.51 -33.29 -15.50
CA ILE A 49 8.58 -32.17 -14.55
C ILE A 49 8.29 -32.66 -13.13
N ILE A 50 7.25 -33.49 -13.00
CA ILE A 50 6.86 -34.05 -11.71
C ILE A 50 8.00 -34.90 -11.14
N ARG A 51 8.57 -35.79 -11.94
CA ARG A 51 9.68 -36.66 -11.55
C ARG A 51 10.91 -35.84 -11.16
N ALA A 52 11.29 -34.83 -11.98
CA ALA A 52 12.42 -33.97 -11.66
C ALA A 52 12.23 -33.19 -10.35
N HIS A 53 11.00 -32.76 -10.06
CA HIS A 53 10.65 -32.14 -8.79
C HIS A 53 10.74 -33.12 -7.60
N GLU A 54 10.22 -34.32 -7.74
CA GLU A 54 10.23 -35.35 -6.70
C GLU A 54 11.64 -35.89 -6.41
N GLU A 55 12.48 -35.97 -7.46
CA GLU A 55 13.91 -36.35 -7.35
C GLU A 55 14.78 -35.19 -6.83
N GLY A 56 14.22 -33.99 -6.65
CA GLY A 56 14.95 -32.81 -6.18
C GLY A 56 15.90 -32.16 -7.20
N ILE A 57 15.77 -32.49 -8.48
CA ILE A 57 16.55 -31.90 -9.57
C ILE A 57 16.10 -30.45 -9.82
N ILE A 58 14.79 -30.21 -9.75
CA ILE A 58 14.19 -28.88 -9.80
C ILE A 58 13.21 -28.70 -8.64
N HIS A 59 12.89 -27.44 -8.33
CA HIS A 59 11.80 -27.10 -7.45
C HIS A 59 10.69 -26.40 -8.26
N PHE A 60 9.55 -27.07 -8.46
CA PHE A 60 8.37 -26.44 -9.02
C PHE A 60 7.66 -25.68 -7.92
N HIS A 61 7.85 -24.37 -7.90
CA HIS A 61 7.35 -23.47 -6.86
C HIS A 61 5.86 -23.18 -7.04
N ASP A 62 5.16 -22.86 -5.94
CA ASP A 62 3.76 -22.43 -5.93
C ASP A 62 2.76 -23.37 -6.63
N SER A 63 3.02 -24.68 -6.56
CA SER A 63 2.13 -25.69 -7.16
C SER A 63 0.73 -25.73 -6.53
N ASP A 64 0.56 -25.14 -5.36
CA ASP A 64 -0.70 -24.91 -4.67
C ASP A 64 -1.60 -23.86 -5.32
N TYR A 65 -1.02 -22.97 -6.14
CA TYR A 65 -1.76 -21.96 -6.92
C TYR A 65 -1.82 -22.26 -8.42
N PHE A 66 -1.04 -23.22 -8.90
CA PHE A 66 -0.87 -23.49 -10.33
C PHE A 66 -2.17 -23.89 -11.07
N ALA A 67 -3.07 -24.59 -10.39
CA ALA A 67 -4.36 -25.00 -10.97
C ALA A 67 -5.38 -23.86 -11.09
N GLN A 68 -5.11 -22.72 -10.45
CA GLN A 68 -5.98 -21.55 -10.41
C GLN A 68 -5.39 -20.42 -11.27
N ARG A 69 -6.26 -19.52 -11.74
CA ARG A 69 -5.81 -18.33 -12.48
C ARG A 69 -5.56 -17.16 -11.54
N GLU A 70 -4.75 -17.39 -10.52
CA GLU A 70 -4.32 -16.34 -9.59
C GLU A 70 -2.99 -15.75 -10.03
N HIS A 71 -2.83 -14.45 -9.80
CA HIS A 71 -1.58 -13.75 -10.03
C HIS A 71 -0.64 -13.95 -8.83
N ASN A 72 0.66 -14.01 -9.09
CA ASN A 72 1.64 -14.01 -8.00
C ASN A 72 1.82 -12.59 -7.46
N CYS A 73 2.43 -11.71 -8.23
CA CYS A 73 2.72 -10.34 -7.83
C CYS A 73 2.20 -9.34 -8.86
N ASP A 74 1.67 -8.23 -8.37
CA ASP A 74 1.10 -7.19 -9.22
C ASP A 74 1.73 -5.83 -8.94
N LEU A 75 1.97 -5.08 -10.01
CA LEU A 75 2.27 -3.66 -9.95
C LEU A 75 1.00 -2.88 -10.30
N ILE A 76 0.45 -2.17 -9.32
CA ILE A 76 -0.84 -1.50 -9.48
C ILE A 76 -0.64 -0.14 -10.16
N ASN A 77 -1.24 0.03 -11.34
CA ASN A 77 -1.31 1.33 -12.00
C ASN A 77 -2.44 2.18 -11.40
N LEU A 78 -2.21 2.73 -10.21
CA LEU A 78 -3.17 3.62 -9.56
C LEU A 78 -3.40 4.90 -10.34
N GLU A 79 -2.44 5.36 -11.13
CA GLU A 79 -2.61 6.57 -11.95
C GLU A 79 -3.80 6.42 -12.88
N ASP A 80 -3.81 5.37 -13.69
CA ASP A 80 -4.91 5.11 -14.62
C ASP A 80 -6.23 4.87 -13.88
N MET A 81 -6.22 4.01 -12.88
CA MET A 81 -7.42 3.65 -12.11
C MET A 81 -8.07 4.83 -11.40
N LEU A 82 -7.27 5.77 -10.89
CA LEU A 82 -7.77 6.95 -10.19
C LEU A 82 -8.12 8.10 -11.13
N GLN A 83 -7.40 8.26 -12.25
CA GLN A 83 -7.66 9.36 -13.20
C GLN A 83 -8.85 9.05 -14.14
N ASN A 84 -8.98 7.80 -14.57
CA ASN A 84 -10.00 7.38 -15.53
C ASN A 84 -11.17 6.63 -14.89
N GLY A 85 -11.07 6.34 -13.59
CA GLY A 85 -12.01 5.48 -12.89
C GLY A 85 -11.66 4.00 -13.03
N THR A 86 -12.28 3.18 -12.20
CA THR A 86 -12.06 1.74 -12.17
C THR A 86 -13.34 0.99 -11.83
N VAL A 87 -13.39 -0.30 -12.10
CA VAL A 87 -14.53 -1.16 -11.75
C VAL A 87 -14.13 -2.06 -10.59
N ILE A 88 -14.87 -1.97 -9.48
CA ILE A 88 -14.71 -2.83 -8.32
C ILE A 88 -16.04 -3.52 -8.05
N SER A 89 -16.05 -4.85 -8.05
CA SER A 89 -17.27 -5.65 -7.81
C SER A 89 -18.46 -5.18 -8.68
N GLU A 90 -18.23 -5.08 -10.00
CA GLU A 90 -19.22 -4.64 -11.01
C GLU A 90 -19.73 -3.19 -10.86
N THR A 91 -19.14 -2.42 -9.95
CA THR A 91 -19.49 -1.02 -9.72
C THR A 91 -18.42 -0.10 -10.28
N LEU A 92 -18.84 0.87 -11.10
CA LEU A 92 -17.95 1.90 -11.60
C LEU A 92 -17.62 2.89 -10.47
N ILE A 93 -16.35 3.02 -10.17
CA ILE A 93 -15.79 4.02 -9.27
C ILE A 93 -15.21 5.13 -10.12
N GLU A 94 -15.83 6.29 -10.07
CA GLU A 94 -15.39 7.47 -10.82
C GLU A 94 -14.13 8.08 -10.22
N LYS A 95 -13.48 8.99 -10.98
CA LYS A 95 -12.31 9.73 -10.53
C LYS A 95 -12.58 10.43 -9.18
N PRO A 96 -11.73 10.24 -8.16
CA PRO A 96 -11.87 10.91 -6.88
C PRO A 96 -11.81 12.44 -7.00
N HIS A 97 -12.60 13.12 -6.20
CA HIS A 97 -12.63 14.59 -6.11
C HIS A 97 -11.95 15.15 -4.87
N SER A 98 -11.12 14.35 -4.20
CA SER A 98 -10.27 14.76 -3.09
C SER A 98 -9.18 13.73 -2.82
N PHE A 99 -8.12 14.16 -2.15
CA PHE A 99 -7.03 13.29 -1.71
C PHE A 99 -7.54 12.18 -0.77
N PHE A 100 -8.39 12.55 0.19
CA PHE A 100 -8.96 11.57 1.12
C PHE A 100 -9.76 10.48 0.38
N THR A 101 -10.57 10.87 -0.60
CA THR A 101 -11.33 9.90 -1.41
C THR A 101 -10.39 9.03 -2.25
N ALA A 102 -9.34 9.60 -2.82
CA ALA A 102 -8.33 8.83 -3.56
C ALA A 102 -7.63 7.79 -2.66
N CYS A 103 -7.29 8.15 -1.43
CA CYS A 103 -6.76 7.20 -0.44
C CYS A 103 -7.74 6.06 -0.14
N ASN A 104 -9.03 6.36 0.04
CA ASN A 104 -10.05 5.32 0.26
C ASN A 104 -10.20 4.38 -0.94
N VAL A 105 -10.29 4.92 -2.15
CA VAL A 105 -10.38 4.11 -3.38
C VAL A 105 -9.13 3.25 -3.56
N THR A 106 -7.95 3.79 -3.27
CA THR A 106 -6.69 3.03 -3.28
C THR A 106 -6.77 1.80 -2.37
N THR A 107 -7.30 1.93 -1.16
CA THR A 107 -7.43 0.79 -0.24
C THR A 107 -8.41 -0.27 -0.75
N GLN A 108 -9.48 0.13 -1.43
CA GLN A 108 -10.43 -0.79 -2.06
C GLN A 108 -9.79 -1.53 -3.24
N ILE A 109 -9.00 -0.82 -4.08
CA ILE A 109 -8.23 -1.43 -5.18
C ILE A 109 -7.26 -2.46 -4.61
N VAL A 110 -6.49 -2.09 -3.59
CA VAL A 110 -5.54 -3.00 -2.93
C VAL A 110 -6.25 -4.25 -2.40
N ALA A 111 -7.42 -4.11 -1.79
CA ALA A 111 -8.20 -5.24 -1.28
C ALA A 111 -8.68 -6.17 -2.41
N GLN A 112 -9.15 -5.59 -3.51
CA GLN A 112 -9.61 -6.34 -4.67
C GLN A 112 -8.46 -7.10 -5.33
N VAL A 113 -7.31 -6.47 -5.53
CA VAL A 113 -6.11 -7.12 -6.06
C VAL A 113 -5.65 -8.25 -5.13
N ALA A 114 -5.55 -7.98 -3.83
CA ALA A 114 -5.13 -8.97 -2.84
C ALA A 114 -6.07 -10.19 -2.75
N SER A 115 -7.32 -10.05 -3.20
CA SER A 115 -8.29 -11.17 -3.26
C SER A 115 -8.13 -12.05 -4.50
N ASN A 116 -7.32 -11.62 -5.48
CA ASN A 116 -7.08 -12.32 -6.75
C ASN A 116 -5.62 -12.70 -6.95
N GLN A 117 -4.80 -12.60 -5.91
CA GLN A 117 -3.38 -12.94 -5.94
C GLN A 117 -2.95 -13.66 -4.67
N TYR A 118 -1.83 -14.36 -4.72
CA TYR A 118 -1.21 -15.04 -3.59
C TYR A 118 0.14 -14.44 -3.14
N GLY A 119 0.72 -13.54 -3.94
CA GLY A 119 1.96 -12.83 -3.63
C GLY A 119 1.73 -11.40 -3.17
N GLY A 120 2.63 -10.52 -3.52
CA GLY A 120 2.62 -9.11 -3.13
C GLY A 120 2.15 -8.17 -4.22
N GLN A 121 1.76 -7.00 -3.83
CA GLN A 121 1.42 -5.91 -4.73
C GLN A 121 2.19 -4.65 -4.38
N SER A 122 2.45 -3.83 -5.39
CA SER A 122 3.19 -2.59 -5.21
C SER A 122 2.47 -1.42 -5.86
N PHE A 123 2.55 -0.25 -5.26
CA PHE A 123 2.14 1.01 -5.86
C PHE A 123 3.05 2.16 -5.39
N THR A 124 2.99 3.28 -6.09
CA THR A 124 3.72 4.50 -5.75
C THR A 124 2.80 5.60 -5.21
N LEU A 125 3.29 6.39 -4.25
CA LEU A 125 2.59 7.56 -3.75
C LEU A 125 2.50 8.69 -4.79
N ALA A 126 3.37 8.67 -5.82
CA ALA A 126 3.33 9.62 -6.93
C ALA A 126 1.95 9.69 -7.59
N HIS A 127 1.26 8.54 -7.70
CA HIS A 127 -0.07 8.47 -8.29
C HIS A 127 -1.17 9.16 -7.44
N LEU A 128 -0.91 9.39 -6.15
CA LEU A 128 -1.82 10.11 -5.25
C LEU A 128 -1.55 11.62 -5.21
N ALA A 129 -0.34 12.05 -5.53
CA ALA A 129 0.07 13.45 -5.43
C ALA A 129 -0.85 14.44 -6.20
N PRO A 130 -1.34 14.15 -7.43
CA PRO A 130 -2.24 15.06 -8.14
C PRO A 130 -3.55 15.36 -7.41
N PHE A 131 -4.00 14.46 -6.53
CA PHE A 131 -5.23 14.64 -5.75
C PHE A 131 -5.07 15.63 -4.60
N VAL A 132 -3.84 15.93 -4.19
CA VAL A 132 -3.54 16.97 -3.20
C VAL A 132 -3.95 18.35 -3.73
N ASP A 133 -3.58 18.68 -4.97
CA ASP A 133 -3.98 19.95 -5.61
C ASP A 133 -5.51 20.03 -5.84
N ILE A 134 -6.16 18.91 -6.18
CA ILE A 134 -7.62 18.85 -6.29
C ILE A 134 -8.26 19.21 -4.93
N SER A 135 -7.77 18.63 -3.84
CA SER A 135 -8.22 18.96 -2.48
C SER A 135 -7.93 20.41 -2.12
N ARG A 136 -6.73 20.92 -2.40
CA ARG A 136 -6.36 22.31 -2.15
C ARG A 136 -7.35 23.27 -2.80
N LYS A 137 -7.64 23.10 -4.08
CA LYS A 137 -8.61 23.92 -4.82
C LYS A 137 -10.01 23.85 -4.25
N LYS A 138 -10.46 22.65 -3.85
CA LYS A 138 -11.77 22.42 -3.22
C LYS A 138 -11.86 23.11 -1.86
N LEU A 139 -10.85 22.91 -1.01
CA LEU A 139 -10.79 23.52 0.32
C LEU A 139 -10.76 25.04 0.25
N ARG A 140 -9.97 25.62 -0.67
CA ARG A 140 -9.93 27.08 -0.88
C ARG A 140 -11.31 27.63 -1.27
N LYS A 141 -12.02 26.94 -2.17
CA LYS A 141 -13.40 27.33 -2.53
C LYS A 141 -14.34 27.29 -1.31
N ASN A 142 -14.19 26.28 -0.46
CA ASN A 142 -15.01 26.16 0.77
C ASN A 142 -14.71 27.30 1.74
N VAL A 143 -13.43 27.60 2.01
CA VAL A 143 -13.03 28.71 2.88
C VAL A 143 -13.59 30.05 2.37
N VAL A 144 -13.49 30.30 1.07
CA VAL A 144 -14.06 31.52 0.45
C VAL A 144 -15.57 31.58 0.59
N LYS A 145 -16.27 30.44 0.43
CA LYS A 145 -17.73 30.34 0.61
C LYS A 145 -18.15 30.59 2.05
N GLU A 146 -17.49 29.95 3.00
CA GLU A 146 -17.74 30.13 4.44
C GLU A 146 -17.57 31.58 4.87
N ARG A 147 -16.47 32.22 4.41
CA ARG A 147 -16.22 33.64 4.64
C ARG A 147 -17.37 34.54 4.18
N LYS A 148 -17.90 34.30 2.97
CA LYS A 148 -19.03 35.08 2.47
C LYS A 148 -20.29 34.96 3.34
N VAL A 149 -20.50 33.76 3.94
CA VAL A 149 -21.61 33.52 4.85
C VAL A 149 -21.45 34.25 6.18
N ILE A 150 -20.22 34.33 6.67
CA ILE A 150 -19.90 34.99 7.97
C ILE A 150 -19.87 36.53 7.81
N GLY A 151 -19.76 37.06 6.56
CA GLY A 151 -19.75 38.50 6.30
C GLY A 151 -18.41 39.19 6.61
N GLU A 152 -17.35 38.45 6.88
CA GLU A 152 -16.03 38.99 7.17
C GLU A 152 -15.17 39.18 5.93
N SER A 153 -14.45 40.30 5.85
CA SER A 153 -13.40 40.51 4.86
C SER A 153 -12.11 39.85 5.37
N MET A 154 -11.69 38.74 4.75
CA MET A 154 -10.39 38.11 5.00
C MET A 154 -9.41 38.42 3.87
N ASP A 155 -8.15 38.62 4.20
CA ASP A 155 -7.06 38.68 3.25
C ASP A 155 -6.86 37.31 2.56
N ASP A 156 -6.46 37.32 1.29
CA ASP A 156 -6.16 36.08 0.53
C ASP A 156 -5.05 35.25 1.22
N ALA A 157 -4.08 35.90 1.85
CA ALA A 157 -3.05 35.21 2.63
C ALA A 157 -3.62 34.42 3.81
N ILE A 158 -4.66 34.91 4.47
CA ILE A 158 -5.35 34.19 5.56
C ILE A 158 -6.15 33.02 4.99
N ILE A 159 -6.82 33.21 3.84
CA ILE A 159 -7.55 32.14 3.16
C ILE A 159 -6.59 31.01 2.78
N ASP A 160 -5.45 31.36 2.21
CA ASP A 160 -4.46 30.36 1.79
C ASP A 160 -3.87 29.62 3.00
N LYS A 161 -3.57 30.31 4.09
CA LYS A 161 -3.10 29.69 5.34
C LYS A 161 -4.12 28.71 5.93
N ILE A 162 -5.40 29.09 5.98
CA ILE A 162 -6.47 28.19 6.44
C ILE A 162 -6.61 26.98 5.51
N THR A 163 -6.49 27.20 4.20
CA THR A 163 -6.56 26.16 3.19
C THR A 163 -5.45 25.13 3.39
N GLU A 164 -4.19 25.59 3.52
CA GLU A 164 -3.05 24.68 3.71
C GLU A 164 -3.14 23.92 5.05
N MET A 165 -3.62 24.56 6.11
CA MET A 165 -3.84 23.88 7.38
C MET A 165 -4.89 22.72 7.25
N ARG A 166 -6.02 23.00 6.59
CA ARG A 166 -7.06 21.99 6.35
C ARG A 166 -6.59 20.91 5.38
N LEU A 167 -5.77 21.27 4.40
CA LEU A 167 -5.16 20.32 3.45
C LEU A 167 -4.22 19.35 4.18
N TYR A 168 -3.39 19.87 5.07
CA TYR A 168 -2.52 19.02 5.87
C TYR A 168 -3.31 18.03 6.74
N ASP A 169 -4.40 18.48 7.36
CA ASP A 169 -5.29 17.60 8.12
C ASP A 169 -5.94 16.53 7.22
N GLU A 170 -6.32 16.87 5.98
CA GLU A 170 -6.86 15.92 5.02
C GLU A 170 -5.80 14.89 4.58
N ILE A 171 -4.56 15.33 4.31
CA ILE A 171 -3.44 14.42 3.98
C ILE A 171 -3.21 13.44 5.14
N LYS A 172 -3.15 13.95 6.36
CA LYS A 172 -2.98 13.14 7.57
C LYS A 172 -4.08 12.08 7.70
N GLN A 173 -5.34 12.45 7.50
CA GLN A 173 -6.47 11.52 7.56
C GLN A 173 -6.42 10.50 6.43
N GLY A 174 -6.08 10.91 5.21
CA GLY A 174 -5.94 10.02 4.06
C GLY A 174 -4.86 8.96 4.27
N ILE A 175 -3.68 9.36 4.71
CA ILE A 175 -2.58 8.44 5.00
C ILE A 175 -2.91 7.52 6.17
N GLN A 176 -3.54 8.06 7.23
CA GLN A 176 -4.01 7.24 8.34
C GLN A 176 -5.02 6.18 7.87
N THR A 177 -5.91 6.54 6.96
CA THR A 177 -6.88 5.61 6.37
C THR A 177 -6.17 4.48 5.63
N ILE A 178 -5.19 4.79 4.75
CA ILE A 178 -4.39 3.77 4.07
C ILE A 178 -3.73 2.86 5.11
N GLN A 179 -3.05 3.42 6.10
CA GLN A 179 -2.33 2.64 7.10
C GLN A 179 -3.25 1.68 7.86
N TYR A 180 -4.38 2.17 8.38
CA TYR A 180 -5.30 1.34 9.17
C TYR A 180 -6.05 0.32 8.30
N GLN A 181 -6.47 0.70 7.12
CA GLN A 181 -7.15 -0.21 6.19
C GLN A 181 -6.24 -1.37 5.79
N LEU A 182 -4.97 -1.10 5.44
CA LEU A 182 -4.02 -2.14 5.05
C LEU A 182 -3.68 -3.11 6.21
N VAL A 183 -3.75 -2.63 7.45
CA VAL A 183 -3.47 -3.48 8.63
C VAL A 183 -4.69 -4.28 9.07
N THR A 184 -5.89 -3.73 8.91
CA THR A 184 -7.14 -4.35 9.39
C THR A 184 -7.90 -5.12 8.32
N LEU A 185 -7.57 -4.90 7.05
CA LEU A 185 -8.26 -5.53 5.93
C LEU A 185 -7.88 -7.01 5.84
N MET A 186 -8.88 -7.85 5.68
CA MET A 186 -8.71 -9.27 5.43
C MET A 186 -9.31 -9.60 4.08
N THR A 187 -8.54 -10.29 3.25
CA THR A 187 -8.99 -10.75 1.93
C THR A 187 -9.83 -12.02 2.03
N CYS A 188 -10.48 -12.42 0.96
CA CYS A 188 -11.31 -13.62 0.94
C CYS A 188 -10.50 -14.93 1.15
N ASN A 189 -9.19 -14.91 0.89
CA ASN A 189 -8.26 -16.01 1.18
C ASN A 189 -7.64 -15.94 2.58
N GLY A 190 -8.12 -15.05 3.45
CA GLY A 190 -7.77 -14.99 4.87
C GLY A 190 -6.43 -14.36 5.20
N GLN A 191 -5.85 -13.57 4.30
CA GLN A 191 -4.61 -12.85 4.55
C GLN A 191 -4.78 -11.33 4.54
N ALA A 192 -3.92 -10.61 5.24
CA ALA A 192 -3.80 -9.17 5.07
C ALA A 192 -3.09 -8.86 3.73
N PRO A 193 -3.40 -7.73 3.08
CA PRO A 193 -2.73 -7.34 1.84
C PRO A 193 -1.21 -7.23 2.03
N PHE A 194 -0.46 -7.94 1.19
CA PHE A 194 1.00 -7.89 1.17
C PHE A 194 1.43 -6.75 0.24
N VAL A 195 1.64 -5.55 0.78
CA VAL A 195 1.78 -4.32 0.01
C VAL A 195 3.17 -3.71 0.18
N THR A 196 3.75 -3.27 -0.93
CA THR A 196 4.93 -2.40 -0.96
C THR A 196 4.54 -1.03 -1.51
N VAL A 197 4.94 0.03 -0.84
CA VAL A 197 4.68 1.42 -1.24
C VAL A 197 5.98 2.12 -1.55
N PHE A 198 6.09 2.63 -2.78
CA PHE A 198 7.21 3.41 -3.23
C PHE A 198 7.02 4.89 -2.92
N MET A 199 8.08 5.52 -2.46
CA MET A 199 8.19 6.93 -2.12
C MET A 199 9.36 7.51 -2.91
N TYR A 200 9.12 7.91 -4.15
CA TYR A 200 10.13 8.39 -5.07
C TYR A 200 9.71 9.75 -5.65
N LEU A 201 10.48 10.81 -5.34
CA LEU A 201 10.14 12.18 -5.72
C LEU A 201 10.23 12.40 -7.23
N ASP A 202 11.19 11.78 -7.88
CA ASP A 202 11.47 12.00 -9.31
C ASP A 202 10.45 11.30 -10.25
N GLU A 203 9.52 10.52 -9.69
CA GLU A 203 8.38 10.01 -10.48
C GLU A 203 7.39 11.11 -10.94
N VAL A 204 7.49 12.29 -10.36
CA VAL A 204 6.65 13.43 -10.76
C VAL A 204 7.53 14.62 -11.17
N PRO A 205 7.07 15.44 -12.14
CA PRO A 205 7.83 16.61 -12.57
C PRO A 205 8.03 17.61 -11.42
N GLU A 206 9.12 18.37 -11.49
CA GLU A 206 9.37 19.46 -10.56
C GLU A 206 8.19 20.46 -10.50
N GLY A 207 8.03 21.08 -9.34
CA GLY A 207 6.98 22.05 -9.07
C GLY A 207 5.98 21.59 -8.01
N GLN A 208 4.77 22.12 -8.06
CA GLN A 208 3.76 21.93 -7.02
C GLN A 208 3.44 20.45 -6.78
N THR A 209 3.38 19.62 -7.82
CA THR A 209 3.06 18.19 -7.66
C THR A 209 4.15 17.45 -6.89
N ARG A 210 5.43 17.79 -7.12
CA ARG A 210 6.56 17.23 -6.35
C ARG A 210 6.54 17.72 -4.91
N ASP A 211 6.25 18.98 -4.67
CA ASP A 211 6.06 19.53 -3.32
C ASP A 211 4.90 18.84 -2.59
N ASP A 212 3.80 18.59 -3.29
CA ASP A 212 2.65 17.87 -2.75
C ASP A 212 2.97 16.39 -2.45
N LEU A 213 3.75 15.73 -3.32
CA LEU A 213 4.26 14.38 -3.06
C LEU A 213 5.17 14.36 -1.82
N ALA A 214 6.02 15.37 -1.67
CA ALA A 214 6.89 15.51 -0.50
C ALA A 214 6.08 15.60 0.80
N LEU A 215 4.98 16.35 0.83
CA LEU A 215 4.05 16.41 1.98
C LEU A 215 3.43 15.04 2.29
N VAL A 216 3.03 14.29 1.26
CA VAL A 216 2.46 12.95 1.42
C VAL A 216 3.51 11.99 2.00
N ILE A 217 4.73 11.99 1.46
CA ILE A 217 5.85 11.17 1.94
C ILE A 217 6.18 11.51 3.39
N GLU A 218 6.26 12.79 3.72
CA GLU A 218 6.53 13.26 5.08
C GLU A 218 5.51 12.70 6.07
N GLU A 219 4.23 12.75 5.74
CA GLU A 219 3.17 12.23 6.61
C GLU A 219 3.22 10.70 6.73
N VAL A 220 3.51 9.98 5.65
CA VAL A 220 3.72 8.52 5.69
C VAL A 220 4.85 8.15 6.65
N LEU A 221 5.99 8.84 6.57
CA LEU A 221 7.12 8.61 7.46
C LEU A 221 6.80 8.94 8.92
N LYS A 222 6.10 10.05 9.19
CA LYS A 222 5.65 10.41 10.53
C LYS A 222 4.74 9.34 11.15
N GLN A 223 3.77 8.85 10.39
CA GLN A 223 2.86 7.80 10.85
C GLN A 223 3.56 6.45 11.01
N ARG A 224 4.54 6.13 10.16
CA ARG A 224 5.38 4.93 10.34
C ARG A 224 6.21 5.01 11.62
N ILE A 225 6.78 6.16 11.94
CA ILE A 225 7.52 6.39 13.19
C ILE A 225 6.59 6.21 14.40
N GLN A 226 5.36 6.68 14.33
CA GLN A 226 4.35 6.48 15.38
C GLN A 226 3.97 5.00 15.52
N GLY A 227 3.74 4.31 14.41
CA GLY A 227 3.25 2.94 14.37
C GLY A 227 1.74 2.83 14.57
N VAL A 228 1.27 1.63 14.89
CA VAL A 228 -0.13 1.34 15.21
C VAL A 228 -0.24 0.69 16.59
N LYS A 229 -1.37 0.85 17.26
CA LYS A 229 -1.61 0.16 18.52
C LYS A 229 -2.14 -1.25 18.27
N ASN A 230 -1.54 -2.23 18.95
CA ASN A 230 -2.09 -3.57 18.99
C ASN A 230 -3.30 -3.66 19.95
N GLU A 231 -3.89 -4.84 20.10
CA GLU A 231 -5.01 -5.13 20.98
C GLU A 231 -4.76 -4.78 22.47
N LYS A 232 -3.50 -4.76 22.89
CA LYS A 232 -3.06 -4.41 24.25
C LYS A 232 -2.74 -2.92 24.40
N GLY A 233 -3.02 -2.10 23.38
CA GLY A 233 -2.74 -0.66 23.38
C GLY A 233 -1.26 -0.30 23.24
N VAL A 234 -0.39 -1.26 22.94
CA VAL A 234 1.06 -1.06 22.74
C VAL A 234 1.32 -0.62 21.30
N TRP A 235 2.15 0.40 21.12
CA TRP A 235 2.57 0.86 19.80
C TRP A 235 3.56 -0.11 19.16
N ILE A 236 3.18 -0.66 18.02
CA ILE A 236 3.98 -1.60 17.23
C ILE A 236 4.22 -1.09 15.82
N THR A 237 5.22 -1.66 15.15
CA THR A 237 5.42 -1.46 13.71
C THR A 237 4.57 -2.47 12.96
N PRO A 238 3.65 -2.05 12.09
CA PRO A 238 2.91 -2.98 11.25
C PRO A 238 3.85 -3.65 10.25
N ALA A 239 3.60 -4.93 9.94
CA ALA A 239 4.39 -5.67 8.95
C ALA A 239 4.25 -5.06 7.55
N PHE A 240 3.06 -4.58 7.22
CA PHE A 240 2.72 -3.93 5.95
C PHE A 240 2.03 -2.57 6.17
N PRO A 241 2.10 -1.69 5.16
CA PRO A 241 2.90 -1.80 3.93
C PRO A 241 4.41 -1.81 4.20
N LYS A 242 5.18 -2.50 3.35
CA LYS A 242 6.61 -2.22 3.25
C LYS A 242 6.78 -0.85 2.61
N LEU A 243 7.65 -0.03 3.14
CA LEU A 243 7.94 1.30 2.62
C LEU A 243 9.33 1.32 2.00
N ILE A 244 9.43 1.79 0.77
CA ILE A 244 10.70 1.99 0.06
C ILE A 244 10.83 3.49 -0.21
N TYR A 245 11.83 4.11 0.38
CA TYR A 245 12.18 5.51 0.15
C TYR A 245 13.38 5.59 -0.77
N ALA A 246 13.19 6.22 -1.94
CA ALA A 246 14.25 6.40 -2.92
C ALA A 246 15.09 7.64 -2.61
N LEU A 247 16.40 7.48 -2.70
CA LEU A 247 17.37 8.56 -2.62
C LEU A 247 17.68 9.03 -4.05
N ASP A 248 17.55 10.31 -4.29
CA ASP A 248 17.82 10.98 -5.56
C ASP A 248 18.50 12.34 -5.34
N ASP A 249 18.82 13.05 -6.41
CA ASP A 249 19.54 14.33 -6.33
C ASP A 249 18.79 15.38 -5.51
N ASP A 250 17.47 15.34 -5.47
CA ASP A 250 16.63 16.29 -4.75
C ASP A 250 16.57 16.07 -3.25
N ASN A 251 17.09 14.95 -2.76
CA ASN A 251 16.98 14.58 -1.33
C ASN A 251 18.24 13.96 -0.71
N ILE A 252 19.30 13.67 -1.49
CA ILE A 252 20.46 12.90 -1.01
C ILE A 252 21.50 13.74 -0.25
N THR A 253 21.54 15.05 -0.45
CA THR A 253 22.51 15.93 0.21
C THR A 253 21.86 16.97 1.13
N PRO A 254 22.54 17.47 2.17
CA PRO A 254 22.02 18.49 3.07
C PRO A 254 21.53 19.77 2.40
N ASP A 255 22.07 20.10 1.22
CA ASP A 255 21.69 21.27 0.44
C ASP A 255 20.49 21.00 -0.48
N SER A 256 20.06 19.74 -0.61
CA SER A 256 18.91 19.37 -1.44
C SER A 256 17.61 19.91 -0.88
N LYS A 257 16.69 20.28 -1.75
CA LYS A 257 15.38 20.86 -1.40
C LYS A 257 14.58 19.98 -0.40
N TYR A 258 14.65 18.68 -0.57
CA TYR A 258 13.89 17.71 0.23
C TYR A 258 14.75 16.91 1.21
N TRP A 259 15.95 17.39 1.57
CA TRP A 259 16.81 16.75 2.56
C TRP A 259 16.11 16.41 3.88
N HIS A 260 15.19 17.24 4.33
CA HIS A 260 14.39 16.99 5.54
C HIS A 260 13.64 15.67 5.52
N LEU A 261 13.25 15.17 4.33
CA LEU A 261 12.61 13.86 4.18
C LEU A 261 13.61 12.74 4.42
N THR A 262 14.84 12.88 3.96
CA THR A 262 15.91 11.90 4.17
C THR A 262 16.29 11.84 5.64
N GLU A 263 16.38 12.98 6.34
CA GLU A 263 16.56 12.97 7.79
C GLU A 263 15.41 12.26 8.52
N LEU A 264 14.17 12.49 8.07
CA LEU A 264 12.99 11.84 8.62
C LEU A 264 12.99 10.33 8.31
N ALA A 265 13.39 9.94 7.09
CA ALA A 265 13.54 8.55 6.67
C ALA A 265 14.61 7.82 7.50
N ALA A 266 15.74 8.48 7.77
CA ALA A 266 16.78 7.95 8.66
C ALA A 266 16.27 7.73 10.09
N LYS A 267 15.50 8.68 10.64
CA LYS A 267 14.82 8.52 11.93
C LYS A 267 13.80 7.38 11.91
N CYS A 268 13.11 7.23 10.80
CA CYS A 268 12.15 6.14 10.61
C CYS A 268 12.87 4.78 10.59
N THR A 269 13.96 4.65 9.85
CA THR A 269 14.79 3.43 9.78
C THR A 269 15.33 3.04 11.15
N ALA A 270 15.80 4.01 11.94
CA ALA A 270 16.31 3.76 13.27
C ALA A 270 15.26 3.26 14.28
N LYS A 271 14.00 3.63 14.09
CA LYS A 271 12.90 3.26 15.01
C LYS A 271 12.00 2.15 14.49
N ARG A 272 11.90 2.01 13.18
CA ARG A 272 10.93 1.16 12.48
C ARG A 272 11.56 0.55 11.24
N ARG A 273 10.86 -0.37 10.59
CA ARG A 273 11.31 -0.95 9.31
C ARG A 273 10.99 -0.01 8.15
N LEU A 274 12.03 0.49 7.50
CA LEU A 274 12.00 1.24 6.26
C LEU A 274 13.15 0.75 5.38
N TYR A 275 12.92 0.65 4.09
CA TYR A 275 13.94 0.32 3.10
C TYR A 275 14.37 1.59 2.38
N LEU A 276 15.67 1.79 2.29
CA LEU A 276 16.28 2.85 1.47
C LEU A 276 16.72 2.22 0.15
N SER A 277 16.47 2.90 -0.95
CA SER A 277 16.91 2.51 -2.29
C SER A 277 17.57 3.71 -2.95
N GLU A 278 18.66 3.49 -3.65
CA GLU A 278 19.19 4.48 -4.58
C GLU A 278 18.34 4.42 -5.86
N SER A 279 18.03 5.58 -6.44
CA SER A 279 17.45 5.64 -7.76
C SER A 279 18.52 5.22 -8.77
N ASP A 280 18.29 4.16 -9.51
CA ASP A 280 19.12 3.89 -10.68
C ASP A 280 18.91 5.03 -11.68
N GLU A 281 19.95 5.77 -11.98
CA GLU A 281 20.02 6.64 -13.16
C GLU A 281 19.80 5.76 -14.41
N ARG A 282 18.61 5.79 -14.96
CA ARG A 282 18.32 5.20 -16.27
C ARG A 282 17.74 6.23 -17.21
#